data_7dc7c27566ffd01ca36c717a589e2139
#
_entry.id   7dc7c27566ffd01ca36c717a589e2139
#
_cell.length_a   1.000
_cell.length_b   1.000
_cell.length_c   1.000
_cell.angle_alpha   90.00
_cell.angle_beta   90.00
_cell.angle_gamma   90.00
#
_symmetry.space_group_name_H-M   'P 1'
#
loop_
_entity.id
_entity.type
_entity.pdbx_description
1 polymer ?
#
loop_
_entity_poly.entity_id
_entity_poly.type
_entity_poly.pdbx_seq_one_letter_code
_entity_poly.pdbx_strand_id
1 'polypeptide(L)'
;MEKDDFDDLKIILWLILFLVFGIIIITCKPDSSEYIMTVNGPESPGKMGITLEHEHILVDFIGADSTGYFRWNRDSVIEKALPFVLAAKEKGVRTIVECTPSYLGRDPLLLKALSHRSGVNFLTNTGYYGAGNNKYIPKNFYSLSAEELAGIWINEFKNGIEDTDIKPGFIKIAVNPDDSLSEEHRKIISAAAMTHLKTGLVIASHTGPDNPAFAQIAILKENGVDPSAFIWVHAQRGTFEGNIRAAKDGAWISLDNIGERRNIEPGAPYSIDWYADRIAELKKQGLLSRVLISHDSGWYDPAKPGGGTFNGFSDIFDFFIPVLKEKGLTDDEIDQILVKNPQEAFKIKIRRLLLF
;
A
#
# COMPACT_ATOMS: atom_id res chain seq x y z
N MET A 1 21.74 1.75 72.17
CA MET A 1 21.85 2.75 71.10
C MET A 1 22.41 2.11 69.84
N GLU A 2 21.87 0.96 69.41
CA GLU A 2 22.39 0.24 68.22
C GLU A 2 21.29 -0.50 67.43
N LYS A 3 20.03 -0.33 67.80
CA LYS A 3 18.92 -1.03 67.12
C LYS A 3 18.14 -0.12 66.14
N ASP A 4 18.16 1.19 66.34
CA ASP A 4 17.39 2.14 65.54
C ASP A 4 18.09 2.47 64.21
N ASP A 5 19.43 2.47 64.14
CA ASP A 5 20.19 2.76 62.92
C ASP A 5 20.03 1.68 61.82
N PHE A 6 19.72 0.43 62.19
CA PHE A 6 19.54 -0.67 61.21
C PHE A 6 18.18 -0.69 60.55
N ASP A 7 17.15 -0.17 61.21
CA ASP A 7 15.79 -0.08 60.64
C ASP A 7 15.65 1.12 59.72
N ASP A 8 16.31 2.22 60.05
CA ASP A 8 16.38 3.39 59.13
C ASP A 8 17.12 3.07 57.83
N LEU A 9 18.19 2.26 57.89
CA LEU A 9 18.94 1.85 56.70
C LEU A 9 18.10 0.93 55.80
N LYS A 10 17.24 0.06 56.34
CA LYS A 10 16.34 -0.79 55.61
C LYS A 10 15.24 0.04 54.92
N ILE A 11 14.67 1.04 55.58
CA ILE A 11 13.65 1.95 55.04
C ILE A 11 14.24 2.74 53.89
N ILE A 12 15.46 3.27 54.01
CA ILE A 12 16.15 3.98 52.94
C ILE A 12 16.42 3.05 51.74
N LEU A 13 16.86 1.80 51.98
CA LEU A 13 17.08 0.82 50.90
C LEU A 13 15.77 0.44 50.15
N TRP A 14 14.65 0.30 50.89
CA TRP A 14 13.33 0.06 50.32
C TRP A 14 12.82 1.25 49.50
N LEU A 15 13.03 2.47 49.94
CA LEU A 15 12.67 3.68 49.23
C LEU A 15 13.50 3.85 47.93
N ILE A 16 14.81 3.52 47.98
CA ILE A 16 15.66 3.52 46.79
C ILE A 16 15.26 2.43 45.81
N LEU A 17 14.91 1.22 46.27
CA LEU A 17 14.38 0.17 45.39
C LEU A 17 13.04 0.54 44.76
N PHE A 18 12.14 1.19 45.50
CA PHE A 18 10.86 1.67 44.97
C PHE A 18 11.04 2.80 43.96
N LEU A 19 12.01 3.71 44.15
CA LEU A 19 12.35 4.78 43.22
C LEU A 19 12.96 4.22 41.91
N VAL A 20 13.87 3.24 42.01
CA VAL A 20 14.50 2.59 40.85
C VAL A 20 13.48 1.74 40.07
N PHE A 21 12.59 0.98 40.77
CA PHE A 21 11.49 0.26 40.10
C PHE A 21 10.45 1.19 39.52
N GLY A 22 10.13 2.30 40.15
CA GLY A 22 9.22 3.34 39.65
C GLY A 22 9.75 4.03 38.40
N ILE A 23 11.07 4.28 38.35
CA ILE A 23 11.72 4.90 37.15
C ILE A 23 11.78 3.91 35.98
N ILE A 24 11.97 2.59 36.23
CA ILE A 24 11.99 1.56 35.18
C ILE A 24 10.59 1.37 34.58
N ILE A 25 9.51 1.54 35.36
CA ILE A 25 8.13 1.45 34.85
C ILE A 25 7.73 2.69 34.03
N ILE A 26 8.33 3.86 34.31
CA ILE A 26 8.02 5.12 33.58
C ILE A 26 8.73 5.19 32.22
N THR A 27 9.76 4.39 31.97
CA THR A 27 10.48 4.39 30.68
C THR A 27 9.95 3.39 29.64
N CYS A 28 9.05 2.50 29.99
CA CYS A 28 8.25 1.73 29.02
C CYS A 28 6.98 2.52 28.63
N LYS A 29 7.12 3.64 27.92
CA LYS A 29 6.04 4.06 27.03
C LYS A 29 5.89 2.95 25.99
N PRO A 30 4.71 2.30 25.83
CA PRO A 30 4.44 1.57 24.60
C PRO A 30 4.52 2.62 23.50
N ASP A 31 5.54 2.50 22.67
CA ASP A 31 5.76 3.39 21.55
C ASP A 31 4.59 3.23 20.58
N SER A 32 4.05 4.37 20.19
CA SER A 32 3.13 4.61 19.09
C SER A 32 2.08 3.51 18.83
N SER A 33 0.83 3.81 19.13
CA SER A 33 -0.31 3.08 18.57
C SER A 33 -0.07 2.88 17.07
N GLU A 34 0.05 1.62 16.63
CA GLU A 34 0.10 1.28 15.21
C GLU A 34 -1.10 1.94 14.49
N TYR A 35 -0.86 2.58 13.38
CA TYR A 35 -1.90 3.30 12.64
C TYR A 35 -1.70 3.16 11.13
N ILE A 36 -2.77 3.38 10.40
CA ILE A 36 -2.77 3.65 8.97
C ILE A 36 -3.01 5.14 8.74
N MET A 37 -2.56 5.66 7.61
CA MET A 37 -2.83 7.07 7.26
C MET A 37 -3.88 7.14 6.16
N THR A 38 -5.05 7.68 6.49
CA THR A 38 -6.14 7.94 5.53
C THR A 38 -6.11 9.41 5.09
N VAL A 39 -6.89 9.74 4.07
CA VAL A 39 -7.07 11.14 3.64
C VAL A 39 -7.74 12.02 4.71
N ASN A 40 -8.31 11.42 5.75
CA ASN A 40 -8.93 12.09 6.90
C ASN A 40 -8.01 12.11 8.13
N GLY A 41 -6.78 11.61 8.02
CA GLY A 41 -5.81 11.52 9.09
C GLY A 41 -5.55 10.08 9.56
N PRO A 42 -4.81 9.92 10.68
CA PRO A 42 -4.44 8.61 11.19
C PRO A 42 -5.64 7.88 11.78
N GLU A 43 -5.71 6.57 11.51
CA GLU A 43 -6.74 5.66 12.03
C GLU A 43 -6.11 4.37 12.54
N SER A 44 -6.79 3.69 13.47
CA SER A 44 -6.38 2.35 13.92
C SER A 44 -6.43 1.35 12.74
N PRO A 45 -5.45 0.45 12.58
CA PRO A 45 -5.46 -0.55 11.50
C PRO A 45 -6.74 -1.39 11.48
N GLY A 46 -7.31 -1.70 12.64
CA GLY A 46 -8.56 -2.44 12.75
C GLY A 46 -9.78 -1.76 12.11
N LYS A 47 -9.71 -0.45 11.86
CA LYS A 47 -10.77 0.29 11.16
C LYS A 47 -10.69 0.19 9.63
N MET A 48 -9.62 -0.38 9.07
CA MET A 48 -9.55 -0.62 7.62
C MET A 48 -10.71 -1.50 7.14
N GLY A 49 -11.07 -2.54 7.89
CA GLY A 49 -12.10 -3.50 7.48
C GLY A 49 -11.78 -4.14 6.13
N ILE A 50 -12.78 -4.56 5.38
CA ILE A 50 -12.62 -5.05 4.02
C ILE A 50 -11.99 -3.95 3.17
N THR A 51 -10.84 -4.27 2.57
CA THR A 51 -9.99 -3.32 1.86
C THR A 51 -9.73 -3.76 0.44
N LEU A 52 -9.95 -2.85 -0.51
CA LEU A 52 -9.49 -2.96 -1.89
C LEU A 52 -8.13 -2.27 -1.96
N GLU A 53 -7.08 -3.07 -2.14
CA GLU A 53 -5.70 -2.60 -1.93
C GLU A 53 -5.05 -1.93 -3.14
N HIS A 54 -5.71 -1.97 -4.31
CA HIS A 54 -5.23 -1.37 -5.54
C HIS A 54 -6.39 -0.97 -6.46
N GLU A 55 -6.81 0.28 -6.34
CA GLU A 55 -7.86 0.86 -7.19
C GLU A 55 -7.48 2.26 -7.66
N HIS A 56 -8.21 2.77 -8.65
CA HIS A 56 -8.01 4.09 -9.24
C HIS A 56 -9.31 4.87 -9.32
N ILE A 57 -9.32 6.11 -8.83
CA ILE A 57 -10.46 7.02 -9.00
C ILE A 57 -10.28 7.87 -10.25
N LEU A 58 -9.09 8.44 -10.42
CA LEU A 58 -8.75 9.32 -11.53
C LEU A 58 -7.38 8.93 -12.06
N VAL A 59 -7.25 8.79 -13.38
CA VAL A 59 -5.95 8.58 -14.04
C VAL A 59 -5.83 9.47 -15.26
N ASP A 60 -4.82 10.33 -15.30
CA ASP A 60 -4.52 11.21 -16.43
C ASP A 60 -3.28 10.74 -17.20
N PHE A 61 -3.50 10.03 -18.27
CA PHE A 61 -2.45 9.43 -19.09
C PHE A 61 -1.71 10.41 -20.02
N ILE A 62 -1.93 11.73 -19.89
CA ILE A 62 -1.32 12.70 -20.81
C ILE A 62 0.21 12.79 -20.62
N GLY A 63 0.70 12.57 -19.42
CA GLY A 63 2.12 12.66 -19.04
C GLY A 63 2.43 13.83 -18.13
N ALA A 64 3.57 13.74 -17.44
CA ALA A 64 3.96 14.66 -16.37
C ALA A 64 4.02 16.14 -16.79
N ASP A 65 4.46 16.42 -18.02
CA ASP A 65 4.61 17.78 -18.52
C ASP A 65 3.29 18.51 -18.79
N SER A 66 2.17 17.78 -18.84
CA SER A 66 0.88 18.30 -19.31
C SER A 66 -0.26 18.04 -18.33
N THR A 67 -0.07 17.20 -17.32
CA THR A 67 -1.07 16.91 -16.30
C THR A 67 -1.15 18.02 -15.24
N GLY A 68 -2.28 18.11 -14.57
CA GLY A 68 -2.52 19.06 -13.48
C GLY A 68 -3.99 19.22 -13.16
N TYR A 69 -4.31 19.79 -12.01
CA TYR A 69 -5.68 19.92 -11.49
C TYR A 69 -6.63 20.69 -12.43
N PHE A 70 -6.13 21.47 -13.33
CA PHE A 70 -6.91 22.18 -14.37
C PHE A 70 -7.51 21.25 -15.43
N ARG A 71 -7.09 19.98 -15.47
CA ARG A 71 -7.53 19.01 -16.47
C ARG A 71 -8.86 18.32 -16.13
N TRP A 72 -9.27 18.37 -14.89
CA TRP A 72 -10.52 17.75 -14.45
C TRP A 72 -11.30 18.64 -13.49
N ASN A 73 -12.62 18.47 -13.50
CA ASN A 73 -13.49 19.04 -12.50
C ASN A 73 -13.76 17.99 -11.41
N ARG A 74 -13.41 18.28 -10.16
CA ARG A 74 -13.56 17.33 -9.04
C ARG A 74 -15.01 16.88 -8.85
N ASP A 75 -15.99 17.77 -8.98
CA ASP A 75 -17.41 17.41 -8.83
C ASP A 75 -17.84 16.41 -9.89
N SER A 76 -17.43 16.59 -11.15
CA SER A 76 -17.71 15.64 -12.24
C SER A 76 -17.07 14.27 -12.00
N VAL A 77 -15.84 14.23 -11.45
CA VAL A 77 -15.19 12.96 -11.08
C VAL A 77 -15.95 12.28 -9.95
N ILE A 78 -16.36 13.05 -8.92
CA ILE A 78 -17.13 12.54 -7.79
C ILE A 78 -18.49 12.01 -8.25
N GLU A 79 -19.22 12.74 -9.07
CA GLU A 79 -20.51 12.30 -9.63
C GLU A 79 -20.38 10.97 -10.37
N LYS A 80 -19.29 10.80 -11.11
CA LYS A 80 -18.99 9.56 -11.84
C LYS A 80 -18.61 8.40 -10.92
N ALA A 81 -17.70 8.62 -9.96
CA ALA A 81 -17.11 7.58 -9.13
C ALA A 81 -17.98 7.16 -7.93
N LEU A 82 -18.73 8.10 -7.33
CA LEU A 82 -19.46 7.89 -6.08
C LEU A 82 -20.44 6.70 -6.13
N PRO A 83 -21.25 6.48 -7.20
CA PRO A 83 -22.13 5.32 -7.27
C PRO A 83 -21.38 3.98 -7.13
N PHE A 84 -20.21 3.86 -7.73
CA PHE A 84 -19.38 2.66 -7.67
C PHE A 84 -18.73 2.45 -6.30
N VAL A 85 -18.30 3.55 -5.66
CA VAL A 85 -17.78 3.50 -4.28
C VAL A 85 -18.89 3.10 -3.30
N LEU A 86 -20.12 3.61 -3.48
CA LEU A 86 -21.26 3.20 -2.66
C LEU A 86 -21.65 1.74 -2.88
N ALA A 87 -21.63 1.26 -4.13
CA ALA A 87 -21.86 -0.16 -4.43
C ALA A 87 -20.82 -1.07 -3.77
N ALA A 88 -19.53 -0.68 -3.77
CA ALA A 88 -18.50 -1.39 -3.02
C ALA A 88 -18.76 -1.37 -1.49
N LYS A 89 -19.18 -0.23 -0.95
CA LYS A 89 -19.57 -0.12 0.46
C LYS A 89 -20.72 -1.06 0.84
N GLU A 90 -21.71 -1.24 -0.03
CA GLU A 90 -22.81 -2.19 0.16
C GLU A 90 -22.33 -3.64 0.23
N LYS A 91 -21.20 -3.96 -0.44
CA LYS A 91 -20.50 -5.25 -0.32
C LYS A 91 -19.64 -5.36 0.95
N GLY A 92 -19.62 -4.34 1.80
CA GLY A 92 -18.88 -4.30 3.05
C GLY A 92 -17.52 -3.63 2.99
N VAL A 93 -17.10 -3.09 1.83
CA VAL A 93 -15.83 -2.36 1.70
C VAL A 93 -15.81 -1.16 2.64
N ARG A 94 -14.73 -1.05 3.40
CA ARG A 94 -14.48 0.05 4.34
C ARG A 94 -13.34 0.94 3.91
N THR A 95 -12.40 0.40 3.13
CA THR A 95 -11.20 1.14 2.71
C THR A 95 -10.87 0.84 1.25
N ILE A 96 -10.51 1.89 0.51
CA ILE A 96 -9.96 1.83 -0.84
C ILE A 96 -8.55 2.45 -0.79
N VAL A 97 -7.55 1.70 -1.26
CA VAL A 97 -6.19 2.19 -1.47
C VAL A 97 -6.11 2.70 -2.89
N GLU A 98 -6.05 4.02 -3.03
CA GLU A 98 -6.01 4.70 -4.32
C GLU A 98 -4.58 4.80 -4.82
N CYS A 99 -4.29 4.11 -5.91
CA CYS A 99 -2.94 3.84 -6.39
C CYS A 99 -2.42 4.79 -7.46
N THR A 100 -3.14 5.87 -7.77
CA THR A 100 -2.69 6.87 -8.75
C THR A 100 -1.65 7.81 -8.13
N PRO A 101 -0.38 7.79 -8.58
CA PRO A 101 0.67 8.64 -7.99
C PRO A 101 0.67 10.05 -8.58
N SER A 102 1.54 10.88 -8.03
CA SER A 102 1.83 12.22 -8.54
C SER A 102 2.14 12.19 -10.04
N TYR A 103 1.73 13.21 -10.77
CA TYR A 103 1.87 13.36 -12.22
C TYR A 103 1.12 12.33 -13.10
N LEU A 104 0.28 11.49 -12.49
CA LEU A 104 -0.61 10.56 -13.18
C LEU A 104 -2.09 10.81 -12.84
N GLY A 105 -2.39 11.83 -12.04
CA GLY A 105 -3.77 12.20 -11.68
C GLY A 105 -4.07 12.13 -10.18
N ARG A 106 -3.07 11.97 -9.30
CA ARG A 106 -3.27 12.04 -7.84
C ARG A 106 -3.98 13.34 -7.44
N ASP A 107 -5.11 13.21 -6.74
CA ASP A 107 -5.85 14.37 -6.20
C ASP A 107 -6.36 14.07 -4.78
N PRO A 108 -5.57 14.43 -3.74
CA PRO A 108 -5.94 14.15 -2.36
C PRO A 108 -7.25 14.80 -1.90
N LEU A 109 -7.55 16.01 -2.40
CA LEU A 109 -8.80 16.70 -2.06
C LEU A 109 -10.03 16.03 -2.67
N LEU A 110 -9.90 15.48 -3.88
CA LEU A 110 -10.92 14.63 -4.51
C LEU A 110 -11.24 13.42 -3.64
N LEU A 111 -10.21 12.71 -3.19
CA LEU A 111 -10.36 11.50 -2.36
C LEU A 111 -10.96 11.83 -0.99
N LYS A 112 -10.56 12.95 -0.37
CA LYS A 112 -11.15 13.43 0.89
C LYS A 112 -12.64 13.73 0.72
N ALA A 113 -13.03 14.37 -0.38
CA ALA A 113 -14.42 14.65 -0.69
C ALA A 113 -15.25 13.36 -0.95
N LEU A 114 -14.70 12.40 -1.69
CA LEU A 114 -15.32 11.08 -1.88
C LEU A 114 -15.46 10.33 -0.57
N SER A 115 -14.44 10.35 0.29
CA SER A 115 -14.48 9.73 1.62
C SER A 115 -15.62 10.31 2.46
N HIS A 116 -15.77 11.63 2.51
CA HIS A 116 -16.84 12.28 3.26
C HIS A 116 -18.24 11.93 2.71
N ARG A 117 -18.40 11.88 1.38
CA ARG A 117 -19.70 11.57 0.73
C ARG A 117 -20.09 10.09 0.84
N SER A 118 -19.10 9.18 0.80
CA SER A 118 -19.35 7.73 0.83
C SER A 118 -19.29 7.14 2.25
N GLY A 119 -18.48 7.73 3.12
CA GLY A 119 -18.08 7.13 4.40
C GLY A 119 -17.12 5.94 4.24
N VAL A 120 -16.48 5.79 3.08
CA VAL A 120 -15.40 4.84 2.83
C VAL A 120 -14.07 5.54 3.08
N ASN A 121 -13.12 4.89 3.73
CA ASN A 121 -11.78 5.41 3.90
C ASN A 121 -11.01 5.35 2.59
N PHE A 122 -10.18 6.35 2.33
CA PHE A 122 -9.23 6.34 1.23
C PHE A 122 -7.81 6.50 1.77
N LEU A 123 -6.88 5.70 1.25
CA LEU A 123 -5.45 5.95 1.37
C LEU A 123 -4.95 6.55 0.06
N THR A 124 -4.23 7.66 0.16
CA THR A 124 -3.47 8.23 -0.97
C THR A 124 -1.99 7.96 -0.78
N ASN A 125 -1.16 8.30 -1.76
CA ASN A 125 0.24 7.91 -1.80
C ASN A 125 1.18 9.09 -2.04
N THR A 126 2.47 8.82 -1.83
CA THR A 126 3.60 9.58 -2.38
C THR A 126 4.39 8.68 -3.34
N GLY A 127 5.24 9.25 -4.15
CA GLY A 127 6.06 8.47 -5.09
C GLY A 127 5.86 8.92 -6.54
N TYR A 128 6.69 8.37 -7.43
CA TYR A 128 6.66 8.66 -8.87
C TYR A 128 6.53 7.39 -9.70
N TYR A 129 5.80 7.49 -10.80
CA TYR A 129 5.51 6.39 -11.71
C TYR A 129 6.54 6.33 -12.83
N GLY A 130 7.56 5.46 -12.69
CA GLY A 130 8.63 5.31 -13.67
C GLY A 130 8.31 4.42 -14.86
N ALA A 131 7.23 3.63 -14.82
CA ALA A 131 6.83 2.81 -15.96
C ALA A 131 6.31 3.66 -17.14
N GLY A 132 6.16 3.05 -18.31
CA GLY A 132 5.75 3.76 -19.51
C GLY A 132 6.87 4.68 -20.04
N ASN A 133 8.11 4.25 -19.97
CA ASN A 133 9.29 4.98 -20.43
C ASN A 133 9.42 6.37 -19.80
N ASN A 134 9.22 6.45 -18.50
CA ASN A 134 9.36 7.67 -17.71
C ASN A 134 8.40 8.82 -18.10
N LYS A 135 7.34 8.54 -18.87
CA LYS A 135 6.37 9.53 -19.33
C LYS A 135 5.72 10.34 -18.19
N TYR A 136 5.60 9.73 -17.02
CA TYR A 136 4.94 10.29 -15.84
C TYR A 136 5.92 10.82 -14.79
N ILE A 137 7.18 11.00 -15.18
CA ILE A 137 8.23 11.58 -14.33
C ILE A 137 8.42 13.06 -14.71
N PRO A 138 8.39 13.99 -13.74
CA PRO A 138 8.58 15.41 -14.02
C PRO A 138 10.02 15.73 -14.37
N LYS A 139 10.26 16.76 -15.17
CA LYS A 139 11.62 17.15 -15.67
C LYS A 139 12.64 17.38 -14.59
N ASN A 140 12.24 17.96 -13.46
CA ASN A 140 13.14 18.22 -12.33
C ASN A 140 13.70 16.95 -11.68
N PHE A 141 13.04 15.81 -11.85
CA PHE A 141 13.53 14.51 -11.36
C PHE A 141 14.94 14.19 -11.83
N TYR A 142 15.28 14.53 -13.06
CA TYR A 142 16.58 14.16 -13.66
C TYR A 142 17.77 14.86 -12.99
N SER A 143 17.55 16.04 -12.38
CA SER A 143 18.56 16.78 -11.63
C SER A 143 18.66 16.40 -10.15
N LEU A 144 17.69 15.65 -9.62
CA LEU A 144 17.65 15.25 -8.22
C LEU A 144 18.47 13.98 -7.97
N SER A 145 19.14 13.92 -6.82
CA SER A 145 19.68 12.67 -6.26
C SER A 145 18.55 11.81 -5.67
N ALA A 146 18.83 10.56 -5.30
CA ALA A 146 17.89 9.70 -4.62
C ALA A 146 17.48 10.26 -3.23
N GLU A 147 18.44 10.88 -2.52
CA GLU A 147 18.23 11.51 -1.22
C GLU A 147 17.31 12.73 -1.32
N GLU A 148 17.51 13.58 -2.32
CA GLU A 148 16.68 14.74 -2.57
C GLU A 148 15.24 14.33 -2.94
N LEU A 149 15.10 13.31 -3.78
CA LEU A 149 13.80 12.72 -4.12
C LEU A 149 13.10 12.13 -2.88
N ALA A 150 13.83 11.38 -2.06
CA ALA A 150 13.30 10.87 -0.79
C ALA A 150 12.90 12.03 0.15
N GLY A 151 13.68 13.11 0.15
CA GLY A 151 13.36 14.33 0.91
C GLY A 151 11.99 14.92 0.56
N ILE A 152 11.61 14.93 -0.72
CA ILE A 152 10.29 15.38 -1.18
C ILE A 152 9.20 14.48 -0.60
N TRP A 153 9.32 13.16 -0.72
CA TRP A 153 8.30 12.21 -0.25
C TRP A 153 8.19 12.17 1.28
N ILE A 154 9.31 12.31 1.99
CA ILE A 154 9.33 12.44 3.45
C ILE A 154 8.64 13.73 3.88
N ASN A 155 8.82 14.83 3.12
CA ASN A 155 8.16 16.11 3.40
C ASN A 155 6.63 16.00 3.21
N GLU A 156 6.14 15.35 2.16
CA GLU A 156 4.70 15.07 1.98
C GLU A 156 4.12 14.30 3.18
N PHE A 157 4.85 13.29 3.69
CA PHE A 157 4.40 12.55 4.88
C PHE A 157 4.38 13.39 6.16
N LYS A 158 5.34 14.29 6.34
CA LYS A 158 5.42 15.10 7.55
C LYS A 158 4.44 16.27 7.54
N ASN A 159 4.37 16.96 6.43
CA ASN A 159 3.73 18.28 6.33
C ASN A 159 2.44 18.29 5.52
N GLY A 160 2.16 17.23 4.77
CA GLY A 160 1.03 17.10 3.84
C GLY A 160 1.47 17.17 2.38
N ILE A 161 0.62 16.65 1.51
CA ILE A 161 0.81 16.63 0.06
C ILE A 161 0.48 18.01 -0.48
N GLU A 162 1.46 18.64 -1.15
CA GLU A 162 1.33 19.97 -1.72
C GLU A 162 0.87 21.00 -0.65
N ASP A 163 -0.16 21.82 -0.94
CA ASP A 163 -0.71 22.82 -0.02
C ASP A 163 -1.87 22.27 0.83
N THR A 164 -1.90 20.95 1.11
CA THR A 164 -2.94 20.30 1.91
C THR A 164 -2.40 19.78 3.24
N ASP A 165 -3.29 19.46 4.18
CA ASP A 165 -3.01 18.73 5.42
C ASP A 165 -3.04 17.18 5.23
N ILE A 166 -3.36 16.70 4.02
CA ILE A 166 -3.54 15.29 3.70
C ILE A 166 -2.18 14.63 3.53
N LYS A 167 -1.94 13.56 4.28
CA LYS A 167 -0.67 12.81 4.26
C LYS A 167 -0.80 11.51 3.50
N PRO A 168 0.28 11.05 2.82
CA PRO A 168 0.27 9.75 2.15
C PRO A 168 0.21 8.60 3.15
N GLY A 169 -0.53 7.53 2.80
CA GLY A 169 -0.60 6.28 3.57
C GLY A 169 0.39 5.22 3.09
N PHE A 170 0.99 5.39 1.92
CA PHE A 170 1.97 4.47 1.33
C PHE A 170 2.81 5.17 0.26
N ILE A 171 3.84 4.48 -0.23
CA ILE A 171 4.67 4.92 -1.35
C ILE A 171 4.22 4.15 -2.59
N LYS A 172 3.83 4.84 -3.67
CA LYS A 172 3.53 4.23 -4.97
C LYS A 172 4.61 4.58 -5.97
N ILE A 173 5.30 3.56 -6.45
CA ILE A 173 6.29 3.67 -7.52
C ILE A 173 5.96 2.72 -8.66
N ALA A 174 6.69 2.83 -9.75
CA ALA A 174 6.56 1.94 -10.90
C ALA A 174 7.89 1.77 -11.63
N VAL A 175 8.09 0.60 -12.22
CA VAL A 175 9.19 0.30 -13.13
C VAL A 175 8.66 -0.33 -14.41
N ASN A 176 9.41 -0.25 -15.50
CA ASN A 176 9.09 -0.99 -16.72
C ASN A 176 9.23 -2.51 -16.50
N PRO A 177 8.51 -3.33 -17.28
CA PRO A 177 8.61 -4.79 -17.23
C PRO A 177 9.85 -5.34 -17.93
N ASP A 178 10.93 -4.57 -18.00
CA ASP A 178 12.19 -4.92 -18.67
C ASP A 178 13.02 -5.88 -17.81
N ASP A 179 13.90 -6.64 -18.43
CA ASP A 179 14.79 -7.59 -17.73
C ASP A 179 15.80 -6.90 -16.80
N SER A 180 16.08 -5.63 -17.01
CA SER A 180 16.98 -4.83 -16.18
C SER A 180 16.38 -3.47 -15.84
N LEU A 181 16.68 -2.98 -14.64
CA LEU A 181 16.25 -1.66 -14.19
C LEU A 181 17.16 -0.56 -14.75
N SER A 182 16.57 0.50 -15.31
CA SER A 182 17.31 1.71 -15.70
C SER A 182 17.85 2.45 -14.47
N GLU A 183 18.73 3.43 -14.69
CA GLU A 183 19.25 4.27 -13.59
C GLU A 183 18.15 5.08 -12.92
N GLU A 184 17.14 5.57 -13.67
CA GLU A 184 16.00 6.26 -13.14
C GLU A 184 15.17 5.36 -12.21
N HIS A 185 14.93 4.10 -12.64
CA HIS A 185 14.22 3.13 -11.81
C HIS A 185 15.01 2.81 -10.54
N ARG A 186 16.32 2.60 -10.62
CA ARG A 186 17.18 2.39 -9.45
C ARG A 186 17.11 3.58 -8.48
N LYS A 187 17.15 4.81 -9.01
CA LYS A 187 17.01 6.04 -8.22
C LYS A 187 15.65 6.10 -7.50
N ILE A 188 14.56 5.81 -8.20
CA ILE A 188 13.21 5.77 -7.63
C ILE A 188 13.13 4.75 -6.48
N ILE A 189 13.66 3.54 -6.67
CA ILE A 189 13.63 2.48 -5.66
C ILE A 189 14.47 2.84 -4.45
N SER A 190 15.68 3.39 -4.65
CA SER A 190 16.55 3.85 -3.57
C SER A 190 15.91 4.98 -2.76
N ALA A 191 15.26 5.94 -3.43
CA ALA A 191 14.49 7.00 -2.77
C ALA A 191 13.31 6.44 -1.97
N ALA A 192 12.59 5.42 -2.50
CA ALA A 192 11.51 4.75 -1.79
C ALA A 192 12.03 4.01 -0.55
N ALA A 193 13.18 3.34 -0.63
CA ALA A 193 13.82 2.70 0.51
C ALA A 193 14.17 3.71 1.63
N MET A 194 14.79 4.83 1.26
CA MET A 194 15.14 5.91 2.20
C MET A 194 13.88 6.52 2.83
N THR A 195 12.82 6.71 2.04
CA THR A 195 11.54 7.21 2.51
C THR A 195 10.91 6.25 3.50
N HIS A 196 10.86 4.94 3.17
CA HIS A 196 10.36 3.90 4.08
C HIS A 196 11.09 3.93 5.43
N LEU A 197 12.43 3.97 5.42
CA LEU A 197 13.25 3.97 6.64
C LEU A 197 13.04 5.21 7.52
N LYS A 198 12.46 6.28 7.01
CA LYS A 198 12.15 7.53 7.75
C LYS A 198 10.69 7.66 8.14
N THR A 199 9.78 7.00 7.42
CA THR A 199 8.34 7.20 7.56
C THR A 199 7.59 5.94 8.00
N GLY A 200 8.10 4.75 7.66
CA GLY A 200 7.40 3.48 7.85
C GLY A 200 6.36 3.16 6.77
N LEU A 201 6.19 4.02 5.75
CA LEU A 201 5.27 3.79 4.62
C LEU A 201 5.67 2.54 3.84
N VAL A 202 4.73 1.64 3.56
CA VAL A 202 4.95 0.48 2.69
C VAL A 202 5.17 0.94 1.23
N ILE A 203 5.94 0.18 0.46
CA ILE A 203 6.29 0.48 -0.93
C ILE A 203 5.49 -0.42 -1.86
N ALA A 204 4.49 0.12 -2.54
CA ALA A 204 3.74 -0.57 -3.60
C ALA A 204 4.33 -0.21 -4.96
N SER A 205 4.86 -1.21 -5.69
CA SER A 205 5.49 -0.98 -6.98
C SER A 205 4.79 -1.70 -8.11
N HIS A 206 4.28 -0.92 -9.08
CA HIS A 206 3.85 -1.46 -10.38
C HIS A 206 5.06 -2.11 -11.07
N THR A 207 5.02 -3.42 -11.25
CA THR A 207 6.18 -4.21 -11.65
C THR A 207 5.82 -5.23 -12.73
N GLY A 208 5.04 -6.26 -12.38
CA GLY A 208 4.69 -7.37 -13.27
C GLY A 208 5.70 -8.52 -13.20
N PRO A 209 6.66 -8.67 -14.16
CA PRO A 209 7.54 -9.83 -14.25
C PRO A 209 8.51 -10.03 -13.07
N ASP A 210 9.06 -11.25 -12.96
CA ASP A 210 9.98 -11.66 -11.90
C ASP A 210 11.26 -10.84 -11.86
N ASN A 211 11.94 -10.66 -13.01
CA ASN A 211 13.24 -10.00 -13.06
C ASN A 211 13.23 -8.61 -12.44
N PRO A 212 12.34 -7.67 -12.85
CA PRO A 212 12.28 -6.36 -12.21
C PRO A 212 11.78 -6.42 -10.76
N ALA A 213 10.97 -7.40 -10.37
CA ALA A 213 10.53 -7.56 -8.99
C ALA A 213 11.70 -7.92 -8.07
N PHE A 214 12.48 -8.94 -8.43
CA PHE A 214 13.64 -9.35 -7.65
C PHE A 214 14.77 -8.34 -7.67
N ALA A 215 14.95 -7.60 -8.77
CA ALA A 215 15.92 -6.50 -8.83
C ALA A 215 15.55 -5.37 -7.85
N GLN A 216 14.27 -5.05 -7.71
CA GLN A 216 13.78 -4.09 -6.70
C GLN A 216 14.01 -4.59 -5.29
N ILE A 217 13.63 -5.85 -4.99
CA ILE A 217 13.86 -6.47 -3.67
C ILE A 217 15.35 -6.44 -3.31
N ALA A 218 16.25 -6.69 -4.27
CA ALA A 218 17.69 -6.61 -4.03
C ALA A 218 18.13 -5.19 -3.63
N ILE A 219 17.71 -4.16 -4.37
CA ILE A 219 18.01 -2.76 -4.03
C ILE A 219 17.44 -2.36 -2.67
N LEU A 220 16.23 -2.82 -2.32
CA LEU A 220 15.65 -2.56 -1.00
C LEU A 220 16.50 -3.18 0.12
N LYS A 221 16.94 -4.44 -0.05
CA LYS A 221 17.84 -5.12 0.89
C LYS A 221 19.20 -4.41 1.00
N GLU A 222 19.79 -3.97 -0.11
CA GLU A 222 21.04 -3.18 -0.13
C GLU A 222 20.91 -1.87 0.66
N ASN A 223 19.71 -1.26 0.66
CA ASN A 223 19.39 -0.07 1.44
C ASN A 223 18.93 -0.39 2.88
N GLY A 224 19.01 -1.64 3.35
CA GLY A 224 18.65 -2.04 4.69
C GLY A 224 17.14 -2.14 4.95
N VAL A 225 16.32 -2.27 3.91
CA VAL A 225 14.87 -2.44 3.99
C VAL A 225 14.52 -3.92 3.90
N ASP A 226 13.71 -4.41 4.84
CA ASP A 226 13.17 -5.76 4.83
C ASP A 226 12.12 -5.91 3.73
N PRO A 227 12.10 -7.03 2.95
CA PRO A 227 11.13 -7.24 1.88
C PRO A 227 9.66 -7.18 2.31
N SER A 228 9.34 -7.32 3.60
CA SER A 228 7.98 -7.12 4.10
C SER A 228 7.47 -5.67 3.96
N ALA A 229 8.36 -4.73 3.62
CA ALA A 229 8.00 -3.37 3.22
C ALA A 229 7.60 -3.24 1.74
N PHE A 230 7.66 -4.30 0.95
CA PHE A 230 7.45 -4.27 -0.50
C PHE A 230 6.18 -5.01 -0.90
N ILE A 231 5.32 -4.35 -1.68
CA ILE A 231 4.17 -4.94 -2.36
C ILE A 231 4.53 -5.07 -3.83
N TRP A 232 4.64 -6.31 -4.29
CA TRP A 232 4.79 -6.62 -5.71
C TRP A 232 3.43 -6.50 -6.41
N VAL A 233 3.17 -5.33 -6.98
CA VAL A 233 1.95 -5.01 -7.71
C VAL A 233 1.99 -5.68 -9.09
N HIS A 234 0.85 -6.22 -9.54
CA HIS A 234 0.68 -7.05 -10.73
C HIS A 234 1.50 -8.34 -10.69
N ALA A 235 1.61 -8.95 -9.50
CA ALA A 235 2.37 -10.19 -9.31
C ALA A 235 1.80 -11.38 -10.13
N GLN A 236 0.56 -11.28 -10.63
CA GLN A 236 -0.02 -12.22 -11.59
C GLN A 236 0.76 -12.31 -12.91
N ARG A 237 1.54 -11.28 -13.26
CA ARG A 237 2.40 -11.27 -14.47
C ARG A 237 3.75 -11.95 -14.24
N GLY A 238 4.08 -12.25 -13.00
CA GLY A 238 5.24 -13.05 -12.64
C GLY A 238 4.95 -14.56 -12.72
N THR A 239 6.01 -15.35 -12.55
CA THR A 239 5.86 -16.82 -12.43
C THR A 239 5.27 -17.17 -11.07
N PHE A 240 4.68 -18.36 -10.98
CA PHE A 240 4.15 -18.83 -9.71
C PHE A 240 5.27 -19.08 -8.70
N GLU A 241 6.37 -19.65 -9.17
CA GLU A 241 7.59 -19.87 -8.39
C GLU A 241 8.18 -18.56 -7.87
N GLY A 242 8.16 -17.49 -8.70
CA GLY A 242 8.53 -16.14 -8.31
C GLY A 242 7.67 -15.60 -7.19
N ASN A 243 6.34 -15.77 -7.28
CA ASN A 243 5.42 -15.35 -6.22
C ASN A 243 5.73 -16.09 -4.89
N ILE A 244 5.92 -17.41 -4.93
CA ILE A 244 6.28 -18.21 -3.74
C ILE A 244 7.59 -17.71 -3.14
N ARG A 245 8.61 -17.51 -3.97
CA ARG A 245 9.93 -17.03 -3.52
C ARG A 245 9.85 -15.66 -2.87
N ALA A 246 9.18 -14.71 -3.48
CA ALA A 246 9.01 -13.36 -2.96
C ALA A 246 8.20 -13.35 -1.65
N ALA A 247 7.13 -14.14 -1.57
CA ALA A 247 6.33 -14.30 -0.36
C ALA A 247 7.13 -14.93 0.80
N LYS A 248 7.99 -15.92 0.52
CA LYS A 248 8.91 -16.51 1.50
C LYS A 248 9.97 -15.52 1.99
N ASP A 249 10.41 -14.62 1.13
CA ASP A 249 11.30 -13.51 1.48
C ASP A 249 10.58 -12.42 2.34
N GLY A 250 9.25 -12.49 2.45
CA GLY A 250 8.42 -11.58 3.23
C GLY A 250 7.64 -10.55 2.41
N ALA A 251 7.88 -10.42 1.11
CA ALA A 251 7.18 -9.49 0.24
C ALA A 251 5.67 -9.82 0.15
N TRP A 252 4.86 -8.81 -0.13
CA TRP A 252 3.44 -8.95 -0.40
C TRP A 252 3.22 -9.24 -1.88
N ILE A 253 2.33 -10.19 -2.16
CA ILE A 253 1.96 -10.61 -3.51
C ILE A 253 0.59 -10.03 -3.81
N SER A 254 0.57 -8.92 -4.58
CA SER A 254 -0.67 -8.30 -5.04
C SER A 254 -1.12 -8.97 -6.33
N LEU A 255 -2.16 -9.80 -6.21
CA LEU A 255 -2.88 -10.40 -7.32
C LEU A 255 -4.07 -9.49 -7.63
N ASP A 256 -3.77 -8.37 -8.21
CA ASP A 256 -4.73 -7.35 -8.63
C ASP A 256 -5.23 -7.60 -10.07
N ASN A 257 -6.03 -6.71 -10.61
CA ASN A 257 -6.63 -6.86 -11.95
C ASN A 257 -7.65 -8.02 -12.03
N ILE A 258 -8.34 -8.31 -10.92
CA ILE A 258 -9.42 -9.33 -10.88
C ILE A 258 -10.70 -8.80 -11.54
N GLY A 259 -10.87 -7.46 -11.64
CA GLY A 259 -12.02 -6.84 -12.29
C GLY A 259 -12.21 -7.27 -13.75
N GLU A 260 -13.48 -7.43 -14.18
CA GLU A 260 -13.88 -7.77 -15.55
C GLU A 260 -13.30 -9.10 -16.12
N ARG A 261 -12.83 -10.02 -15.24
CA ARG A 261 -12.25 -11.31 -15.65
C ARG A 261 -13.26 -12.41 -15.89
N ARG A 262 -14.53 -12.16 -15.57
CA ARG A 262 -15.64 -13.13 -15.78
C ARG A 262 -15.85 -13.55 -17.23
N ASN A 263 -15.40 -12.74 -18.19
CA ASN A 263 -15.53 -13.02 -19.62
C ASN A 263 -14.34 -13.79 -20.22
N ILE A 264 -13.33 -14.13 -19.40
CA ILE A 264 -12.20 -14.94 -19.83
C ILE A 264 -12.57 -16.43 -19.61
N GLU A 265 -12.29 -17.26 -20.61
CA GLU A 265 -12.56 -18.70 -20.53
C GLU A 265 -11.98 -19.33 -19.26
N PRO A 266 -12.75 -20.14 -18.53
CA PRO A 266 -12.27 -20.80 -17.32
C PRO A 266 -10.98 -21.59 -17.55
N GLY A 267 -10.00 -21.42 -16.66
CA GLY A 267 -8.68 -22.03 -16.74
C GLY A 267 -7.68 -21.35 -17.69
N ALA A 268 -8.10 -20.41 -18.51
CA ALA A 268 -7.17 -19.59 -19.28
C ALA A 268 -6.37 -18.64 -18.35
N PRO A 269 -5.14 -18.25 -18.74
CA PRO A 269 -4.37 -17.27 -17.97
C PRO A 269 -5.18 -16.00 -17.69
N TYR A 270 -5.11 -15.55 -16.44
CA TYR A 270 -5.84 -14.38 -15.91
C TYR A 270 -7.38 -14.54 -15.84
N SER A 271 -7.94 -15.75 -16.01
CA SER A 271 -9.34 -16.00 -15.66
C SER A 271 -9.55 -16.00 -14.15
N ILE A 272 -10.80 -15.88 -13.71
CA ILE A 272 -11.17 -15.96 -12.29
C ILE A 272 -10.66 -17.26 -11.65
N ASP A 273 -10.84 -18.41 -12.31
CA ASP A 273 -10.33 -19.70 -11.84
C ASP A 273 -8.81 -19.72 -11.71
N TRP A 274 -8.10 -19.15 -12.67
CA TRP A 274 -6.65 -19.07 -12.66
C TRP A 274 -6.11 -18.28 -11.46
N TYR A 275 -6.76 -17.14 -11.09
CA TYR A 275 -6.41 -16.40 -9.89
C TYR A 275 -6.71 -17.21 -8.63
N ALA A 276 -7.88 -17.88 -8.59
CA ALA A 276 -8.29 -18.68 -7.45
C ALA A 276 -7.35 -19.88 -7.23
N ASP A 277 -6.90 -20.55 -8.30
CA ASP A 277 -5.92 -21.64 -8.24
C ASP A 277 -4.57 -21.17 -7.68
N ARG A 278 -4.09 -19.98 -8.08
CA ARG A 278 -2.87 -19.39 -7.52
C ARG A 278 -2.99 -19.14 -6.02
N ILE A 279 -4.10 -18.56 -5.58
CA ILE A 279 -4.34 -18.31 -4.16
C ILE A 279 -4.46 -19.62 -3.37
N ALA A 280 -5.19 -20.60 -3.88
CA ALA A 280 -5.31 -21.91 -3.25
C ALA A 280 -3.94 -22.60 -3.10
N GLU A 281 -3.07 -22.45 -4.08
CA GLU A 281 -1.73 -23.03 -4.01
C GLU A 281 -0.83 -22.23 -3.04
N LEU A 282 -0.88 -20.89 -3.01
CA LEU A 282 -0.18 -20.09 -2.00
C LEU A 282 -0.65 -20.47 -0.58
N LYS A 283 -1.95 -20.75 -0.39
CA LYS A 283 -2.48 -21.30 0.86
C LYS A 283 -1.82 -22.63 1.22
N LYS A 284 -1.72 -23.59 0.30
CA LYS A 284 -1.06 -24.89 0.54
C LYS A 284 0.42 -24.72 0.94
N GLN A 285 1.08 -23.70 0.43
CA GLN A 285 2.46 -23.34 0.79
C GLN A 285 2.57 -22.61 2.14
N GLY A 286 1.44 -22.32 2.84
CA GLY A 286 1.42 -21.56 4.08
C GLY A 286 1.67 -20.06 3.90
N LEU A 287 1.48 -19.52 2.69
CA LEU A 287 1.82 -18.15 2.31
C LEU A 287 0.60 -17.23 2.17
N LEU A 288 -0.59 -17.69 2.58
CA LEU A 288 -1.83 -16.91 2.44
C LEU A 288 -1.73 -15.54 3.16
N SER A 289 -0.97 -15.45 4.23
CA SER A 289 -0.72 -14.22 4.98
C SER A 289 0.15 -13.19 4.24
N ARG A 290 0.53 -13.45 3.00
CA ARG A 290 1.29 -12.54 2.12
C ARG A 290 0.53 -12.19 0.84
N VAL A 291 -0.72 -12.63 0.71
CA VAL A 291 -1.55 -12.40 -0.49
C VAL A 291 -2.41 -11.15 -0.28
N LEU A 292 -2.43 -10.30 -1.27
CA LEU A 292 -3.33 -9.15 -1.43
C LEU A 292 -4.11 -9.32 -2.73
N ILE A 293 -5.35 -8.83 -2.77
CA ILE A 293 -6.20 -8.89 -3.98
C ILE A 293 -6.93 -7.58 -4.21
N SER A 294 -7.07 -7.18 -5.47
CA SER A 294 -7.88 -6.03 -5.86
C SER A 294 -8.33 -6.13 -7.32
N HIS A 295 -9.01 -5.08 -7.82
CA HIS A 295 -9.52 -5.07 -9.20
C HIS A 295 -8.60 -4.36 -10.17
N ASP A 296 -7.79 -3.37 -9.71
CA ASP A 296 -7.11 -2.40 -10.59
C ASP A 296 -8.12 -1.70 -11.51
N SER A 297 -9.19 -1.21 -10.91
CA SER A 297 -10.38 -0.68 -11.60
C SER A 297 -10.65 0.78 -11.26
N GLY A 298 -11.76 1.31 -11.81
CA GLY A 298 -12.17 2.70 -11.71
C GLY A 298 -11.89 3.47 -13.00
N TRP A 299 -10.88 4.34 -12.99
CA TRP A 299 -10.28 4.94 -14.18
C TRP A 299 -11.12 6.07 -14.83
N TYR A 300 -11.50 7.10 -14.05
CA TYR A 300 -11.92 8.35 -14.68
C TYR A 300 -10.74 8.93 -15.48
N ASP A 301 -10.89 9.04 -16.78
CA ASP A 301 -9.86 9.59 -17.69
C ASP A 301 -10.30 10.99 -18.18
N PRO A 302 -9.65 12.08 -17.73
CA PRO A 302 -10.05 13.44 -18.13
C PRO A 302 -9.85 13.74 -19.62
N ALA A 303 -9.14 12.88 -20.34
CA ALA A 303 -9.00 13.00 -21.80
C ALA A 303 -10.24 12.48 -22.58
N LYS A 304 -11.14 11.77 -21.89
CA LYS A 304 -12.34 11.18 -22.51
C LYS A 304 -13.61 11.93 -22.14
N PRO A 305 -14.58 12.03 -23.04
CA PRO A 305 -15.88 12.64 -22.75
C PRO A 305 -16.53 11.97 -21.51
N GLY A 306 -16.96 12.79 -20.53
CA GLY A 306 -17.55 12.30 -19.28
C GLY A 306 -16.67 11.36 -18.46
N GLY A 307 -15.34 11.43 -18.64
CA GLY A 307 -14.38 10.58 -17.93
C GLY A 307 -14.26 9.16 -18.49
N GLY A 308 -14.86 8.85 -19.63
CA GLY A 308 -14.85 7.53 -20.24
C GLY A 308 -15.69 6.49 -19.48
N THR A 309 -15.37 5.21 -19.66
CA THR A 309 -15.95 4.11 -18.87
C THR A 309 -15.29 4.05 -17.50
N PHE A 310 -16.10 4.05 -16.44
CA PHE A 310 -15.62 3.84 -15.08
C PHE A 310 -15.99 2.41 -14.67
N ASN A 311 -14.99 1.60 -14.36
CA ASN A 311 -15.20 0.20 -13.99
C ASN A 311 -15.51 0.09 -12.49
N GLY A 312 -16.40 -0.84 -12.12
CA GLY A 312 -16.83 -1.01 -10.74
C GLY A 312 -15.83 -1.78 -9.87
N PHE A 313 -16.17 -1.87 -8.58
CA PHE A 313 -15.36 -2.51 -7.54
C PHE A 313 -16.09 -3.70 -6.89
N SER A 314 -16.94 -4.41 -7.65
CA SER A 314 -17.81 -5.47 -7.08
C SER A 314 -17.42 -6.88 -7.48
N ASP A 315 -16.64 -7.07 -8.53
CA ASP A 315 -16.38 -8.38 -9.16
C ASP A 315 -15.72 -9.38 -8.19
N ILE A 316 -14.88 -8.91 -7.27
CA ILE A 316 -14.31 -9.76 -6.21
C ILE A 316 -15.42 -10.38 -5.38
N PHE A 317 -16.44 -9.62 -5.01
CA PHE A 317 -17.53 -10.07 -4.13
C PHE A 317 -18.54 -10.93 -4.87
N ASP A 318 -18.89 -10.52 -6.11
CA ASP A 318 -19.96 -11.13 -6.88
C ASP A 318 -19.51 -12.42 -7.59
N PHE A 319 -18.25 -12.49 -8.01
CA PHE A 319 -17.75 -13.59 -8.86
C PHE A 319 -16.54 -14.31 -8.28
N PHE A 320 -15.59 -13.59 -7.66
CA PHE A 320 -14.33 -14.21 -7.26
C PHE A 320 -14.42 -14.95 -5.92
N ILE A 321 -15.03 -14.36 -4.90
CA ILE A 321 -15.20 -15.02 -3.59
C ILE A 321 -15.94 -16.37 -3.69
N PRO A 322 -17.04 -16.49 -4.47
CA PRO A 322 -17.67 -17.80 -4.68
C PRO A 322 -16.67 -18.86 -5.21
N VAL A 323 -15.85 -18.53 -6.20
CA VAL A 323 -14.86 -19.45 -6.76
C VAL A 323 -13.76 -19.78 -5.75
N LEU A 324 -13.30 -18.81 -4.96
CA LEU A 324 -12.35 -19.08 -3.86
C LEU A 324 -12.91 -20.11 -2.85
N LYS A 325 -14.20 -20.02 -2.53
CA LYS A 325 -14.89 -21.00 -1.66
C LYS A 325 -14.98 -22.38 -2.30
N GLU A 326 -15.27 -22.47 -3.59
CA GLU A 326 -15.24 -23.71 -4.36
C GLU A 326 -13.84 -24.34 -4.38
N LYS A 327 -12.77 -23.53 -4.39
CA LYS A 327 -11.37 -23.99 -4.26
C LYS A 327 -10.97 -24.29 -2.80
N GLY A 328 -11.89 -24.23 -1.86
CA GLY A 328 -11.71 -24.64 -0.48
C GLY A 328 -11.14 -23.58 0.45
N LEU A 329 -11.27 -22.30 0.12
CA LEU A 329 -10.98 -21.22 1.08
C LEU A 329 -12.18 -21.03 2.03
N THR A 330 -11.88 -20.93 3.31
CA THR A 330 -12.87 -20.62 4.36
C THR A 330 -13.15 -19.11 4.44
N ASP A 331 -14.22 -18.73 5.12
CA ASP A 331 -14.52 -17.31 5.38
C ASP A 331 -13.41 -16.62 6.18
N ASP A 332 -12.78 -17.29 7.14
CA ASP A 332 -11.64 -16.78 7.90
C ASP A 332 -10.40 -16.52 7.02
N GLU A 333 -10.20 -17.33 6.00
CA GLU A 333 -9.09 -17.18 5.04
C GLU A 333 -9.37 -16.07 4.03
N ILE A 334 -10.63 -15.88 3.65
CA ILE A 334 -11.07 -14.72 2.84
C ILE A 334 -10.90 -13.44 3.65
N ASP A 335 -11.29 -13.46 4.95
CA ASP A 335 -11.05 -12.34 5.88
C ASP A 335 -9.54 -12.08 6.05
N GLN A 336 -8.72 -13.13 6.08
CA GLN A 336 -7.26 -12.97 6.10
C GLN A 336 -6.78 -12.12 4.91
N ILE A 337 -7.25 -12.40 3.70
CA ILE A 337 -6.81 -11.72 2.47
C ILE A 337 -7.38 -10.30 2.38
N LEU A 338 -8.67 -10.11 2.69
CA LEU A 338 -9.36 -8.84 2.47
C LEU A 338 -9.26 -7.86 3.64
N VAL A 339 -8.95 -8.35 4.85
CA VAL A 339 -8.93 -7.52 6.06
C VAL A 339 -7.56 -7.55 6.73
N LYS A 340 -7.09 -8.72 7.20
CA LYS A 340 -5.89 -8.81 8.04
C LYS A 340 -4.61 -8.49 7.28
N ASN A 341 -4.48 -9.00 6.06
CA ASN A 341 -3.30 -8.74 5.22
C ASN A 341 -3.17 -7.26 4.85
N PRO A 342 -4.20 -6.56 4.36
CA PRO A 342 -4.11 -5.12 4.12
C PRO A 342 -3.79 -4.32 5.39
N GLN A 343 -4.37 -4.66 6.54
CA GLN A 343 -4.05 -4.02 7.82
C GLN A 343 -2.56 -4.12 8.15
N GLU A 344 -1.98 -5.32 7.99
CA GLU A 344 -0.55 -5.52 8.26
C GLU A 344 0.34 -4.87 7.19
N ALA A 345 -0.05 -4.91 5.91
CA ALA A 345 0.72 -4.33 4.81
C ALA A 345 0.80 -2.80 4.92
N PHE A 346 -0.35 -2.13 5.10
CA PHE A 346 -0.45 -0.66 5.07
C PHE A 346 -0.25 0.01 6.44
N LYS A 347 -0.09 -0.77 7.49
CA LYS A 347 0.30 -0.25 8.81
C LYS A 347 1.64 0.49 8.73
N ILE A 348 1.65 1.74 9.23
CA ILE A 348 2.86 2.57 9.28
C ILE A 348 3.85 1.93 10.26
N LYS A 349 4.92 1.36 9.72
CA LYS A 349 5.94 0.65 10.49
C LYS A 349 7.25 0.57 9.72
N ILE A 350 8.35 0.98 10.34
CA ILE A 350 9.67 0.82 9.74
C ILE A 350 10.06 -0.67 9.77
N ARG A 351 10.27 -1.25 8.60
CA ARG A 351 10.69 -2.63 8.40
C ARG A 351 12.15 -2.65 7.94
N ARG A 352 13.04 -2.86 8.90
CA ARG A 352 14.50 -2.91 8.65
C ARG A 352 14.96 -4.33 8.43
N LEU A 353 15.86 -4.51 7.46
CA LEU A 353 16.59 -5.76 7.33
C LEU A 353 17.50 -5.94 8.57
N LEU A 354 17.29 -7.03 9.31
CA LEU A 354 18.17 -7.39 10.41
C LEU A 354 19.41 -8.06 9.82
N LEU A 355 20.56 -7.40 9.95
CA LEU A 355 21.86 -8.02 9.66
C LEU A 355 22.22 -8.87 10.88
N PHE A 356 22.17 -10.19 10.75
CA PHE A 356 22.65 -11.16 11.71
C PHE A 356 24.13 -11.44 11.49
#